data_6ec188d7a2ae6a490bb83ccead8d5eff
#
_entry.id   6ec188d7a2ae6a490bb83ccead8d5eff
#
_cell.length_a   1.000
_cell.length_b   1.000
_cell.length_c   1.000
_cell.angle_alpha   90.00
_cell.angle_beta   90.00
_cell.angle_gamma   90.00
#
_symmetry.space_group_name_H-M   'P 1'
#
loop_
_entity.id
_entity.type
_entity.pdbx_description
1 polymer ?
#
loop_
_entity_poly.entity_id
_entity_poly.type
_entity_poly.pdbx_seq_one_letter_code
_entity_poly.pdbx_strand_id
1 'polypeptide(L)'
;MRDSFAELLVRHLDRKVILIDEQISALDRHYQLLVKWNRVLNLTSIRNTEEAVIRHYCECLFFASLLPDSGRVLDLGSGAGFPGVTVSVLHPKMRVTLLESHQRKAVFLKEATRDLKNVDVVPKRAEDTSGTWDLVVSRAVDPQEVLRQAPRLASRIGMLVGGADSLLFEKRTKLPWGDDRWAAFTMFHVEH
;
A
#
# COMPACT_ATOMS: atom_id res chain seq x y z
N MET A 1 19.31 19.72 -14.13
CA MET A 1 18.71 18.42 -14.48
C MET A 1 17.69 18.10 -13.39
N ARG A 2 16.50 17.60 -13.70
CA ARG A 2 15.57 17.14 -12.65
C ARG A 2 15.93 15.71 -12.30
N ASP A 3 15.99 15.41 -10.99
CA ASP A 3 16.28 14.06 -10.52
C ASP A 3 15.21 13.06 -11.02
N SER A 4 15.65 11.87 -11.40
CA SER A 4 14.75 10.78 -11.78
C SER A 4 13.98 10.25 -10.57
N PHE A 5 12.89 9.50 -10.82
CA PHE A 5 12.15 8.83 -9.76
C PHE A 5 13.06 7.93 -8.90
N ALA A 6 13.94 7.16 -9.51
CA ALA A 6 14.86 6.25 -8.83
C ALA A 6 15.84 7.00 -7.91
N GLU A 7 16.45 8.08 -8.39
CA GLU A 7 17.36 8.91 -7.58
C GLU A 7 16.64 9.53 -6.37
N LEU A 8 15.44 10.07 -6.59
CA LEU A 8 14.60 10.60 -5.51
C LEU A 8 14.24 9.52 -4.49
N LEU A 9 13.84 8.34 -4.96
CA LEU A 9 13.44 7.23 -4.09
C LEU A 9 14.60 6.79 -3.18
N VAL A 10 15.76 6.53 -3.74
CA VAL A 10 16.96 6.12 -2.98
C VAL A 10 17.38 7.21 -1.99
N ARG A 11 17.40 8.47 -2.41
CA ARG A 11 17.76 9.60 -1.56
C ARG A 11 16.82 9.75 -0.36
N HIS A 12 15.52 9.70 -0.58
CA HIS A 12 14.54 9.89 0.49
C HIS A 12 14.38 8.68 1.42
N LEU A 13 14.61 7.46 0.94
CA LEU A 13 14.65 6.28 1.79
C LEU A 13 15.82 6.31 2.77
N ASP A 14 16.98 6.88 2.38
CA ASP A 14 18.13 7.14 3.25
C ASP A 14 18.42 5.98 4.21
N ARG A 15 18.61 4.75 3.67
CA ARG A 15 18.86 3.50 4.40
C ARG A 15 17.75 3.03 5.35
N LYS A 16 16.63 3.72 5.46
CA LYS A 16 15.48 3.28 6.28
C LYS A 16 14.84 2.02 5.71
N VAL A 17 14.86 1.90 4.38
CA VAL A 17 14.50 0.69 3.64
C VAL A 17 15.54 0.50 2.53
N ILE A 18 16.12 -0.68 2.44
CA ILE A 18 17.11 -1.02 1.40
C ILE A 18 16.37 -1.77 0.29
N LEU A 19 16.52 -1.29 -0.95
CA LEU A 19 15.95 -1.88 -2.15
C LEU A 19 17.06 -2.36 -3.07
N ILE A 20 16.84 -3.48 -3.76
CA ILE A 20 17.66 -3.92 -4.87
C ILE A 20 17.19 -3.26 -6.18
N ASP A 21 18.04 -3.27 -7.22
CA ASP A 21 17.76 -2.59 -8.49
C ASP A 21 16.49 -3.06 -9.17
N GLU A 22 16.15 -4.36 -9.07
CA GLU A 22 14.92 -4.93 -9.61
C GLU A 22 13.68 -4.34 -8.93
N GLN A 23 13.74 -4.11 -7.61
CA GLN A 23 12.66 -3.50 -6.83
C GLN A 23 12.49 -2.03 -7.21
N ILE A 24 13.58 -1.28 -7.32
CA ILE A 24 13.56 0.12 -7.77
C ILE A 24 12.96 0.20 -9.17
N SER A 25 13.39 -0.66 -10.09
CA SER A 25 12.87 -0.71 -11.45
C SER A 25 11.38 -1.05 -11.52
N ALA A 26 10.90 -1.95 -10.66
CA ALA A 26 9.48 -2.30 -10.58
C ALA A 26 8.63 -1.11 -10.09
N LEU A 27 9.12 -0.38 -9.08
CA LEU A 27 8.45 0.82 -8.55
C LEU A 27 8.47 1.97 -9.55
N ASP A 28 9.54 2.16 -10.31
CA ASP A 28 9.60 3.17 -11.37
C ASP A 28 8.60 2.85 -12.50
N ARG A 29 8.52 1.61 -12.96
CA ARG A 29 7.49 1.20 -13.94
C ARG A 29 6.08 1.49 -13.43
N HIS A 30 5.79 1.18 -12.17
CA HIS A 30 4.51 1.52 -11.55
C HIS A 30 4.28 3.04 -11.57
N TYR A 31 5.28 3.83 -11.20
CA TYR A 31 5.19 5.30 -11.19
C TYR A 31 4.91 5.88 -12.59
N GLN A 32 5.62 5.40 -13.62
CA GLN A 32 5.40 5.85 -15.01
C GLN A 32 3.96 5.56 -15.46
N LEU A 33 3.44 4.39 -15.14
CA LEU A 33 2.04 4.04 -15.42
C LEU A 33 1.07 4.90 -14.61
N LEU A 34 1.35 5.12 -13.32
CA LEU A 34 0.53 5.98 -12.47
C LEU A 34 0.41 7.40 -13.05
N VAL A 35 1.51 8.00 -13.49
CA VAL A 35 1.51 9.33 -14.11
C VAL A 35 0.69 9.35 -15.39
N LYS A 36 0.84 8.31 -16.24
CA LYS A 36 0.08 8.18 -17.49
C LYS A 36 -1.43 8.07 -17.21
N TRP A 37 -1.84 7.14 -16.35
CA TRP A 37 -3.24 6.88 -16.05
C TRP A 37 -3.90 7.98 -15.22
N ASN A 38 -3.13 8.70 -14.40
CA ASN A 38 -3.64 9.79 -13.57
C ASN A 38 -4.21 10.96 -14.37
N ARG A 39 -3.84 11.06 -15.66
CA ARG A 39 -4.40 12.05 -16.59
C ARG A 39 -5.89 11.82 -16.90
N VAL A 40 -6.37 10.59 -16.71
CA VAL A 40 -7.73 10.18 -17.08
C VAL A 40 -8.54 9.57 -15.92
N LEU A 41 -7.89 9.13 -14.83
CA LEU A 41 -8.58 8.42 -13.73
C LEU A 41 -8.56 9.11 -12.37
N ASN A 42 -7.83 10.21 -12.21
CA ASN A 42 -7.64 10.85 -10.89
C ASN A 42 -7.25 9.84 -9.79
N LEU A 43 -6.21 9.05 -10.06
CA LEU A 43 -5.68 8.04 -9.13
C LEU A 43 -5.07 8.68 -7.88
N THR A 44 -4.46 9.86 -8.05
CA THR A 44 -3.87 10.68 -6.99
C THR A 44 -3.98 12.17 -7.29
N SER A 45 -4.11 12.99 -6.26
CA SER A 45 -4.05 14.45 -6.36
C SER A 45 -2.60 14.99 -6.43
N ILE A 46 -1.61 14.19 -6.05
CA ILE A 46 -0.18 14.59 -6.06
C ILE A 46 0.31 14.66 -7.50
N ARG A 47 0.90 15.80 -7.86
CA ARG A 47 1.39 16.08 -9.23
C ARG A 47 2.92 16.26 -9.30
N ASN A 48 3.55 16.51 -8.18
CA ASN A 48 5.00 16.65 -8.08
C ASN A 48 5.66 15.29 -7.87
N THR A 49 6.73 14.99 -8.61
CA THR A 49 7.43 13.70 -8.56
C THR A 49 8.03 13.42 -7.18
N GLU A 50 8.70 14.40 -6.60
CA GLU A 50 9.35 14.25 -5.28
C GLU A 50 8.31 14.03 -4.18
N GLU A 51 7.23 14.80 -4.19
CA GLU A 51 6.11 14.59 -3.27
C GLU A 51 5.48 13.21 -3.44
N ALA A 52 5.28 12.74 -4.68
CA ALA A 52 4.77 11.41 -4.95
C ALA A 52 5.73 10.33 -4.42
N VAL A 53 7.04 10.47 -4.61
CA VAL A 53 8.06 9.56 -4.07
C VAL A 53 7.95 9.49 -2.55
N ILE A 54 7.92 10.62 -1.86
CA ILE A 54 7.85 10.64 -0.39
C ILE A 54 6.52 10.05 0.09
N ARG A 55 5.40 10.63 -0.37
CA ARG A 55 4.07 10.35 0.18
C ARG A 55 3.51 9.00 -0.25
N HIS A 56 3.80 8.54 -1.45
CA HIS A 56 3.27 7.27 -1.95
C HIS A 56 4.25 6.11 -1.78
N TYR A 57 5.53 6.30 -2.13
CA TYR A 57 6.48 5.18 -2.15
C TYR A 57 7.24 5.05 -0.84
N CYS A 58 7.90 6.11 -0.35
CA CYS A 58 8.68 6.02 0.89
C CYS A 58 7.82 5.68 2.10
N GLU A 59 6.68 6.35 2.30
CA GLU A 59 5.76 6.04 3.40
C GLU A 59 5.27 4.58 3.34
N CYS A 60 4.87 4.11 2.14
CA CYS A 60 4.36 2.75 1.99
C CYS A 60 5.46 1.68 2.06
N LEU A 61 6.67 1.95 1.61
CA LEU A 61 7.81 1.04 1.76
C LEU A 61 8.25 0.93 3.22
N PHE A 62 8.28 2.05 3.95
CA PHE A 62 8.55 2.02 5.38
C PHE A 62 7.47 1.24 6.15
N PHE A 63 6.20 1.46 5.82
CA PHE A 63 5.11 0.66 6.35
C PHE A 63 5.30 -0.83 6.03
N ALA A 64 5.61 -1.15 4.78
CA ALA A 64 5.85 -2.54 4.35
C ALA A 64 7.01 -3.18 5.13
N SER A 65 8.10 -2.44 5.44
CA SER A 65 9.24 -2.96 6.22
C SER A 65 8.89 -3.35 7.66
N LEU A 66 7.74 -2.92 8.17
CA LEU A 66 7.24 -3.31 9.50
C LEU A 66 6.35 -4.57 9.46
N LEU A 67 6.07 -5.10 8.27
CA LEU A 67 5.26 -6.30 8.08
C LEU A 67 6.12 -7.57 8.13
N PRO A 68 5.52 -8.76 8.33
CA PRO A 68 6.21 -10.04 8.14
C PRO A 68 6.73 -10.22 6.71
N ASP A 69 7.70 -11.12 6.52
CA ASP A 69 8.28 -11.38 5.20
C ASP A 69 7.43 -12.27 4.28
N SER A 70 6.40 -12.90 4.81
CA SER A 70 5.56 -13.85 4.08
C SER A 70 4.14 -13.88 4.64
N GLY A 71 3.22 -14.48 3.90
CA GLY A 71 1.82 -14.61 4.24
C GLY A 71 0.90 -14.07 3.15
N ARG A 72 -0.40 -14.07 3.45
CA ARG A 72 -1.46 -13.58 2.56
C ARG A 72 -1.91 -12.20 3.04
N VAL A 73 -1.80 -11.20 2.17
CA VAL A 73 -2.17 -9.81 2.49
C VAL A 73 -3.31 -9.36 1.58
N LEU A 74 -4.31 -8.72 2.16
CA LEU A 74 -5.37 -8.01 1.44
C LEU A 74 -5.13 -6.51 1.56
N ASP A 75 -4.92 -5.83 0.44
CA ASP A 75 -4.93 -4.37 0.37
C ASP A 75 -6.36 -3.90 0.08
N LEU A 76 -7.02 -3.38 1.10
CA LEU A 76 -8.42 -2.98 1.07
C LEU A 76 -8.57 -1.55 0.56
N GLY A 77 -9.19 -1.40 -0.62
CA GLY A 77 -9.34 -0.11 -1.27
C GLY A 77 -8.03 0.36 -1.91
N SER A 78 -7.39 -0.50 -2.69
CA SER A 78 -6.02 -0.31 -3.22
C SER A 78 -5.82 0.97 -4.04
N GLY A 79 -6.87 1.49 -4.69
CA GLY A 79 -6.81 2.74 -5.44
C GLY A 79 -5.73 2.78 -6.51
N ALA A 80 -4.67 3.55 -6.25
CA ALA A 80 -3.49 3.60 -7.10
C ALA A 80 -2.46 2.48 -6.79
N GLY A 81 -2.81 1.49 -5.98
CA GLY A 81 -1.95 0.36 -5.61
C GLY A 81 -1.18 0.54 -4.30
N PHE A 82 -1.62 1.45 -3.42
CA PHE A 82 -0.92 1.74 -2.17
C PHE A 82 -1.73 1.35 -0.92
N PRO A 83 -1.13 0.58 0.01
CA PRO A 83 0.28 0.16 0.05
C PRO A 83 0.58 -1.15 -0.69
N GLY A 84 -0.39 -1.87 -1.25
CA GLY A 84 -0.25 -3.25 -1.73
C GLY A 84 0.88 -3.48 -2.73
N VAL A 85 1.07 -2.59 -3.71
CA VAL A 85 2.18 -2.72 -4.69
C VAL A 85 3.54 -2.61 -4.01
N THR A 86 3.72 -1.68 -3.07
CA THR A 86 4.99 -1.55 -2.34
C THR A 86 5.25 -2.75 -1.42
N VAL A 87 4.20 -3.30 -0.81
CA VAL A 87 4.27 -4.55 -0.04
C VAL A 87 4.71 -5.71 -0.94
N SER A 88 4.10 -5.86 -2.11
CA SER A 88 4.43 -6.96 -3.02
C SER A 88 5.85 -6.89 -3.57
N VAL A 89 6.35 -5.68 -3.83
CA VAL A 89 7.72 -5.47 -4.32
C VAL A 89 8.75 -5.72 -3.23
N LEU A 90 8.49 -5.25 -2.00
CA LEU A 90 9.42 -5.44 -0.88
C LEU A 90 9.45 -6.90 -0.39
N HIS A 91 8.30 -7.58 -0.40
CA HIS A 91 8.12 -8.94 0.12
C HIS A 91 7.67 -9.93 -0.97
N PRO A 92 8.57 -10.41 -1.83
CA PRO A 92 8.20 -11.30 -2.95
C PRO A 92 7.64 -12.67 -2.51
N LYS A 93 7.78 -13.04 -1.24
CA LYS A 93 7.19 -14.26 -0.65
C LYS A 93 5.75 -14.05 -0.14
N MET A 94 5.30 -12.81 -0.01
CA MET A 94 3.90 -12.52 0.30
C MET A 94 3.01 -12.73 -0.92
N ARG A 95 1.79 -13.21 -0.71
CA ARG A 95 0.70 -13.15 -1.70
C ARG A 95 -0.18 -11.96 -1.41
N VAL A 96 -0.18 -10.98 -2.30
CA VAL A 96 -0.91 -9.72 -2.13
C VAL A 96 -2.15 -9.72 -3.01
N THR A 97 -3.30 -9.52 -2.40
CA THR A 97 -4.57 -9.29 -3.11
C THR A 97 -4.90 -7.81 -3.06
N LEU A 98 -4.98 -7.16 -4.22
CA LEU A 98 -5.42 -5.77 -4.36
C LEU A 98 -6.93 -5.74 -4.56
N LEU A 99 -7.68 -5.27 -3.57
CA LEU A 99 -9.13 -5.16 -3.62
C LEU A 99 -9.53 -3.72 -3.98
N GLU A 100 -10.16 -3.55 -5.15
CA GLU A 100 -10.57 -2.25 -5.66
C GLU A 100 -11.94 -2.35 -6.34
N SER A 101 -12.93 -1.65 -5.82
CA SER A 101 -14.31 -1.72 -6.34
C SER A 101 -14.52 -0.96 -7.65
N HIS A 102 -13.71 0.08 -7.89
CA HIS A 102 -13.84 0.88 -9.11
C HIS A 102 -13.19 0.16 -10.30
N GLN A 103 -14.00 -0.30 -11.26
CA GLN A 103 -13.58 -1.15 -12.38
C GLN A 103 -12.39 -0.58 -13.16
N ARG A 104 -12.40 0.72 -13.49
CA ARG A 104 -11.30 1.35 -14.25
C ARG A 104 -9.99 1.41 -13.46
N LYS A 105 -10.07 1.59 -12.13
CA LYS A 105 -8.88 1.51 -11.25
C LYS A 105 -8.36 0.08 -11.15
N ALA A 106 -9.25 -0.91 -11.11
CA ALA A 106 -8.86 -2.32 -11.15
C ALA A 106 -8.17 -2.70 -12.47
N VAL A 107 -8.58 -2.12 -13.61
CA VAL A 107 -7.88 -2.29 -14.89
C VAL A 107 -6.48 -1.69 -14.83
N PHE A 108 -6.33 -0.46 -14.28
CA PHE A 108 -5.02 0.13 -14.04
C PHE A 108 -4.14 -0.78 -13.17
N LEU A 109 -4.66 -1.29 -12.05
CA LEU A 109 -3.91 -2.16 -11.16
C LEU A 109 -3.42 -3.44 -11.86
N LYS A 110 -4.27 -4.06 -12.69
CA LYS A 110 -3.89 -5.23 -13.49
C LYS A 110 -2.75 -4.93 -14.46
N GLU A 111 -2.77 -3.77 -15.12
CA GLU A 111 -1.66 -3.34 -15.98
C GLU A 111 -0.40 -3.05 -15.18
N ALA A 112 -0.53 -2.32 -14.06
CA ALA A 112 0.60 -1.89 -13.25
C ALA A 112 1.30 -3.03 -12.50
N THR A 113 0.59 -4.15 -12.26
CA THR A 113 1.14 -5.31 -11.52
C THR A 113 1.36 -6.54 -12.40
N ARG A 114 1.22 -6.42 -13.72
CA ARG A 114 1.32 -7.53 -14.67
C ARG A 114 2.60 -8.37 -14.51
N ASP A 115 3.70 -7.73 -14.17
CA ASP A 115 5.00 -8.38 -14.01
C ASP A 115 5.28 -8.85 -12.58
N LEU A 116 4.39 -8.59 -11.63
CA LEU A 116 4.48 -9.02 -10.23
C LEU A 116 3.75 -10.35 -10.04
N LYS A 117 4.51 -11.44 -9.89
CA LYS A 117 3.97 -12.82 -9.82
C LYS A 117 3.20 -13.15 -8.53
N ASN A 118 3.32 -12.29 -7.53
CA ASN A 118 2.75 -12.46 -6.20
C ASN A 118 1.54 -11.53 -5.94
N VAL A 119 0.96 -10.96 -7.00
CA VAL A 119 -0.16 -10.01 -6.91
C VAL A 119 -1.38 -10.53 -7.67
N ASP A 120 -2.54 -10.50 -7.01
CA ASP A 120 -3.86 -10.70 -7.58
C ASP A 120 -4.70 -9.43 -7.45
N VAL A 121 -5.47 -9.07 -8.49
CA VAL A 121 -6.37 -7.91 -8.46
C VAL A 121 -7.82 -8.39 -8.49
N VAL A 122 -8.58 -8.04 -7.45
CA VAL A 122 -9.98 -8.41 -7.27
C VAL A 122 -10.88 -7.17 -7.40
N PRO A 123 -11.68 -7.06 -8.49
CA PRO A 123 -12.55 -5.91 -8.73
C PRO A 123 -13.90 -6.05 -7.99
N LYS A 124 -13.87 -6.00 -6.65
CA LYS A 124 -15.06 -6.16 -5.79
C LYS A 124 -15.07 -5.14 -4.66
N ARG A 125 -16.22 -4.99 -4.02
CA ARG A 125 -16.34 -4.31 -2.74
C ARG A 125 -15.88 -5.20 -1.58
N ALA A 126 -15.55 -4.60 -0.45
CA ALA A 126 -15.15 -5.36 0.74
C ALA A 126 -16.26 -6.31 1.20
N GLU A 127 -17.51 -5.86 1.18
CA GLU A 127 -18.69 -6.61 1.61
C GLU A 127 -18.92 -7.88 0.78
N ASP A 128 -18.59 -7.81 -0.52
CA ASP A 128 -18.77 -8.90 -1.49
C ASP A 128 -17.57 -9.84 -1.56
N THR A 129 -16.55 -9.59 -0.72
CA THR A 129 -15.31 -10.37 -0.73
C THR A 129 -15.37 -11.44 0.34
N SER A 130 -15.09 -12.67 -0.06
CA SER A 130 -14.97 -13.84 0.81
C SER A 130 -13.55 -14.39 0.76
N GLY A 131 -13.12 -15.01 1.84
CA GLY A 131 -11.78 -15.56 2.01
C GLY A 131 -11.12 -15.08 3.29
N THR A 132 -9.94 -15.63 3.57
CA THR A 132 -9.17 -15.28 4.75
C THR A 132 -7.76 -14.90 4.35
N TRP A 133 -7.24 -13.88 5.00
CA TRP A 133 -5.86 -13.39 4.85
C TRP A 133 -5.20 -13.36 6.22
N ASP A 134 -3.90 -13.30 6.25
CA ASP A 134 -3.15 -13.15 7.51
C ASP A 134 -3.16 -11.71 8.00
N LEU A 135 -3.31 -10.76 7.05
CA LEU A 135 -3.25 -9.33 7.31
C LEU A 135 -4.11 -8.57 6.30
N VAL A 136 -4.91 -7.63 6.77
CA VAL A 136 -5.49 -6.56 5.95
C VAL A 136 -4.61 -5.32 6.08
N VAL A 137 -4.26 -4.72 4.95
CA VAL A 137 -3.62 -3.40 4.89
C VAL A 137 -4.52 -2.41 4.18
N SER A 138 -4.41 -1.13 4.51
CA SER A 138 -5.17 -0.09 3.82
C SER A 138 -4.53 1.29 3.98
N ARG A 139 -4.88 2.17 3.04
CA ARG A 139 -4.50 3.58 3.06
C ARG A 139 -5.60 4.43 2.43
N ALA A 140 -5.87 5.61 3.02
CA ALA A 140 -6.85 6.57 2.50
C ALA A 140 -8.30 6.03 2.39
N VAL A 141 -8.61 4.96 3.09
CA VAL A 141 -9.97 4.50 3.40
C VAL A 141 -10.26 4.92 4.84
N ASP A 142 -11.52 5.19 5.14
CA ASP A 142 -11.95 5.52 6.51
C ASP A 142 -11.51 4.41 7.48
N PRO A 143 -10.70 4.71 8.51
CA PRO A 143 -10.22 3.71 9.45
C PRO A 143 -11.33 2.96 10.18
N GLN A 144 -12.43 3.62 10.51
CA GLN A 144 -13.57 2.98 11.17
C GLN A 144 -14.23 1.95 10.23
N GLU A 145 -14.33 2.27 8.94
CA GLU A 145 -14.85 1.32 7.94
C GLU A 145 -13.93 0.11 7.80
N VAL A 146 -12.61 0.31 7.75
CA VAL A 146 -11.64 -0.79 7.69
C VAL A 146 -11.73 -1.65 8.95
N LEU A 147 -11.74 -1.04 10.15
CA LEU A 147 -11.88 -1.76 11.42
C LEU A 147 -13.18 -2.54 11.54
N ARG A 148 -14.25 -2.09 10.89
CA ARG A 148 -15.54 -2.79 10.83
C ARG A 148 -15.52 -3.99 9.89
N GLN A 149 -14.83 -3.88 8.74
CA GLN A 149 -14.82 -4.91 7.70
C GLN A 149 -13.73 -5.96 7.89
N ALA A 150 -12.56 -5.55 8.34
CA ALA A 150 -11.37 -6.39 8.34
C ALA A 150 -11.43 -7.60 9.29
N PRO A 151 -12.10 -7.57 10.48
CA PRO A 151 -12.13 -8.71 11.39
C PRO A 151 -12.68 -10.00 10.79
N ARG A 152 -13.60 -9.90 9.81
CA ARG A 152 -14.12 -11.07 9.07
C ARG A 152 -13.18 -11.61 8.00
N LEU A 153 -12.14 -10.84 7.65
CA LEU A 153 -11.19 -11.14 6.57
C LEU A 153 -9.80 -11.53 7.09
N ALA A 154 -9.36 -10.96 8.23
CA ALA A 154 -8.07 -11.24 8.83
C ALA A 154 -8.06 -10.97 10.34
N SER A 155 -7.15 -11.62 11.05
CA SER A 155 -6.93 -11.36 12.49
C SER A 155 -6.04 -10.14 12.76
N ARG A 156 -5.35 -9.59 11.75
CA ARG A 156 -4.44 -8.45 11.88
C ARG A 156 -4.77 -7.37 10.86
N ILE A 157 -4.63 -6.13 11.29
CA ILE A 157 -4.78 -4.95 10.43
C ILE A 157 -3.55 -4.06 10.55
N GLY A 158 -3.11 -3.49 9.42
CA GLY A 158 -2.15 -2.42 9.35
C GLY A 158 -2.65 -1.29 8.45
N MET A 159 -2.54 -0.05 8.89
CA MET A 159 -2.98 1.12 8.12
C MET A 159 -1.95 2.25 8.13
N LEU A 160 -1.93 3.00 7.04
CA LEU A 160 -1.29 4.31 6.98
C LEU A 160 -2.33 5.39 7.25
N VAL A 161 -2.19 6.09 8.39
CA VAL A 161 -3.20 7.03 8.91
C VAL A 161 -2.61 8.35 9.37
N GLY A 162 -3.45 9.34 9.61
CA GLY A 162 -3.11 10.57 10.31
C GLY A 162 -3.08 10.37 11.84
N GLY A 163 -2.60 11.38 12.58
CA GLY A 163 -2.38 11.27 14.02
C GLY A 163 -3.62 10.95 14.83
N ALA A 164 -4.72 11.66 14.58
CA ALA A 164 -5.98 11.42 15.30
C ALA A 164 -6.47 9.97 15.09
N ASP A 165 -6.45 9.50 13.85
CA ASP A 165 -6.89 8.13 13.50
C ASP A 165 -5.94 7.07 14.03
N SER A 166 -4.66 7.39 14.23
CA SER A 166 -3.69 6.44 14.78
C SER A 166 -4.05 5.97 16.20
N LEU A 167 -4.84 6.76 16.92
CA LEU A 167 -5.31 6.43 18.28
C LEU A 167 -6.31 5.27 18.32
N LEU A 168 -6.88 4.89 17.18
CA LEU A 168 -7.78 3.75 17.03
C LEU A 168 -7.03 2.40 17.05
N PHE A 169 -5.69 2.41 17.05
CA PHE A 169 -4.86 1.22 16.90
C PHE A 169 -3.98 0.97 18.14
N GLU A 170 -3.72 -0.31 18.44
CA GLU A 170 -2.93 -0.73 19.62
C GLU A 170 -1.44 -0.37 19.50
N LYS A 171 -0.88 -0.53 18.29
CA LYS A 171 0.52 -0.23 18.01
C LYS A 171 0.61 0.81 16.90
N ARG A 172 1.54 1.73 17.04
CA ARG A 172 1.76 2.77 16.05
C ARG A 172 3.23 3.18 15.99
N THR A 173 3.71 3.40 14.79
CA THR A 173 5.07 3.89 14.51
C THR A 173 4.95 5.16 13.70
N LYS A 174 5.57 6.25 14.15
CA LYS A 174 5.60 7.50 13.40
C LYS A 174 6.42 7.32 12.12
N LEU A 175 5.90 7.82 10.99
CA LEU A 175 6.65 7.79 9.75
C LEU A 175 7.78 8.82 9.79
N PRO A 176 8.92 8.55 9.12
CA PRO A 176 10.04 9.49 9.06
C PRO A 176 9.72 10.80 8.29
N TRP A 177 8.65 10.80 7.50
CA TRP A 177 8.25 11.91 6.63
C TRP A 177 6.90 12.48 7.07
N GLY A 178 6.86 13.79 7.29
CA GLY A 178 5.67 14.51 7.73
C GLY A 178 5.42 14.40 9.24
N ASP A 179 4.76 15.44 9.79
CA ASP A 179 4.62 15.60 11.24
C ASP A 179 3.54 14.72 11.85
N ASP A 180 2.54 14.35 11.06
CA ASP A 180 1.33 13.67 11.55
C ASP A 180 0.96 12.46 10.69
N ARG A 181 1.94 11.56 10.46
CA ARG A 181 1.78 10.35 9.65
C ARG A 181 2.25 9.12 10.43
N TRP A 182 1.43 8.07 10.42
CA TRP A 182 1.65 6.89 11.24
C TRP A 182 1.39 5.60 10.47
N ALA A 183 2.23 4.60 10.73
CA ALA A 183 1.94 3.20 10.50
C ALA A 183 1.29 2.64 11.77
N ALA A 184 0.06 2.20 11.67
CA ALA A 184 -0.75 1.80 12.81
C ALA A 184 -1.26 0.37 12.64
N PHE A 185 -1.25 -0.41 13.72
CA PHE A 185 -1.54 -1.84 13.70
C PHE A 185 -2.44 -2.24 14.87
N THR A 186 -3.35 -3.19 14.62
CA THR A 186 -4.12 -3.87 15.68
C THR A 186 -4.29 -5.35 15.36
N MET A 187 -4.52 -6.15 16.40
CA MET A 187 -4.82 -7.57 16.29
C MET A 187 -6.21 -7.83 16.89
N PHE A 188 -7.00 -8.63 16.20
CA PHE A 188 -8.26 -9.12 16.74
C PHE A 188 -8.04 -10.51 17.32
N HIS A 189 -8.47 -10.71 18.56
CA HIS A 189 -8.61 -12.04 19.11
C HIS A 189 -9.87 -12.66 18.52
N VAL A 190 -9.70 -13.58 17.57
CA VAL A 190 -10.81 -14.40 17.09
C VAL A 190 -11.05 -15.43 18.19
N GLU A 191 -12.10 -15.25 18.99
CA GLU A 191 -12.60 -16.32 19.86
C GLU A 191 -13.13 -17.44 18.95
N HIS A 192 -12.54 -18.61 19.08
CA HIS A 192 -12.95 -19.83 18.37
C HIS A 192 -14.07 -20.52 19.13
#